data_e887cb995b9a3efc7837f6dbcb5a9711
#
_entry.id   e887cb995b9a3efc7837f6dbcb5a9711
#
_cell.length_a   1.000
_cell.length_b   1.000
_cell.length_c   1.000
_cell.angle_alpha   90.00
_cell.angle_beta   90.00
_cell.angle_gamma   90.00
#
_symmetry.space_group_name_H-M   'P 1'
#
loop_
_entity.id
_entity.type
_entity.pdbx_description
1 polymer ?
#
loop_
_entity_poly.entity_id
_entity_poly.type
_entity_poly.pdbx_seq_one_letter_code
_entity_poly.pdbx_strand_id
1 'polypeptide(L)'
;PNNWGWIDKKDIPGTLGQAIKNTCSYIDIHAQEAYKINKPLVLEEFGLPRDSVKFASDSPTVQRDLYYREVFDIVKKHAAGKGVFQGCNFWAWGGFAQPRHLFWQKGDDYMGDPGQEEQGLNSVYATDSTVDMIRETVNDINQIIQKQ
;
A
#
# COMPACT_ATOMS: atom_id res chain seq x y z
N PRO A 1 -3.22 -6.38 -4.42
CA PRO A 1 -4.45 -7.21 -4.53
C PRO A 1 -5.01 -7.28 -5.94
N ASN A 2 -4.83 -6.26 -6.80
CA ASN A 2 -5.33 -6.27 -8.18
C ASN A 2 -4.80 -7.46 -8.99
N ASN A 3 -3.49 -7.67 -8.98
CA ASN A 3 -2.81 -8.70 -9.77
C ASN A 3 -3.15 -10.12 -9.29
N TRP A 4 -3.69 -10.23 -8.06
CA TRP A 4 -4.09 -11.51 -7.46
C TRP A 4 -5.60 -11.78 -7.58
N GLY A 5 -6.34 -10.88 -8.25
CA GLY A 5 -7.79 -11.01 -8.43
C GLY A 5 -8.60 -10.85 -7.13
N TRP A 6 -8.04 -10.22 -6.11
CA TRP A 6 -8.74 -10.00 -4.83
C TRP A 6 -9.61 -8.75 -4.85
N ILE A 7 -9.41 -7.87 -5.82
CA ILE A 7 -10.19 -6.66 -6.04
C ILE A 7 -10.82 -6.68 -7.43
N ASP A 8 -12.11 -6.41 -7.48
CA ASP A 8 -12.76 -6.03 -8.74
C ASP A 8 -12.64 -4.51 -8.92
N LYS A 9 -11.91 -4.09 -9.95
CA LYS A 9 -11.74 -2.67 -10.29
C LYS A 9 -13.07 -1.97 -10.60
N LYS A 10 -14.12 -2.71 -10.97
CA LYS A 10 -15.47 -2.18 -11.23
C LYS A 10 -16.29 -2.00 -9.95
N ASP A 11 -15.91 -2.70 -8.88
CA ASP A 11 -16.56 -2.62 -7.57
C ASP A 11 -15.54 -2.74 -6.44
N ILE A 12 -14.65 -1.75 -6.33
CA ILE A 12 -13.64 -1.71 -5.26
C ILE A 12 -14.30 -1.73 -3.88
N PRO A 13 -15.32 -0.89 -3.59
CA PRO A 13 -15.95 -0.92 -2.26
C PRO A 13 -16.56 -2.27 -1.88
N GLY A 14 -17.22 -2.94 -2.83
CA GLY A 14 -17.85 -4.24 -2.57
C GLY A 14 -16.86 -5.38 -2.35
N THR A 15 -15.66 -5.29 -2.94
CA THR A 15 -14.64 -6.34 -2.86
C THR A 15 -13.51 -6.05 -1.86
N LEU A 16 -13.40 -4.82 -1.36
CA LEU A 16 -12.32 -4.39 -0.47
C LEU A 16 -12.24 -5.22 0.81
N GLY A 17 -13.37 -5.47 1.46
CA GLY A 17 -13.40 -6.23 2.71
C GLY A 17 -12.82 -7.64 2.58
N GLN A 18 -13.09 -8.32 1.45
CA GLN A 18 -12.51 -9.63 1.18
C GLN A 18 -11.01 -9.53 0.84
N ALA A 19 -10.62 -8.51 0.08
CA ALA A 19 -9.21 -8.25 -0.23
C ALA A 19 -8.38 -8.01 1.03
N ILE A 20 -8.89 -7.21 1.98
CA ILE A 20 -8.26 -7.00 3.29
C ILE A 20 -8.08 -8.32 4.02
N LYS A 21 -9.14 -9.14 4.13
CA LYS A 21 -9.04 -10.46 4.79
C LYS A 21 -7.98 -11.35 4.16
N ASN A 22 -7.95 -11.41 2.82
CA ASN A 22 -6.97 -12.19 2.09
C ASN A 22 -5.55 -11.69 2.35
N THR A 23 -5.33 -10.37 2.36
CA THR A 23 -4.03 -9.75 2.66
C THR A 23 -3.58 -10.04 4.08
N CYS A 24 -4.46 -9.87 5.07
CA CYS A 24 -4.15 -10.20 6.46
C CYS A 24 -3.76 -11.67 6.61
N SER A 25 -4.55 -12.58 6.04
CA SER A 25 -4.25 -14.03 6.07
C SER A 25 -2.93 -14.35 5.39
N TYR A 26 -2.62 -13.71 4.26
CA TYR A 26 -1.35 -13.87 3.56
C TYR A 26 -0.17 -13.45 4.43
N ILE A 27 -0.26 -12.28 5.06
CA ILE A 27 0.80 -11.78 5.97
C ILE A 27 0.96 -12.72 7.17
N ASP A 28 -0.14 -13.14 7.79
CA ASP A 28 -0.12 -14.01 8.97
C ASP A 28 0.53 -15.37 8.67
N ILE A 29 0.21 -16.00 7.54
CA ILE A 29 0.82 -17.27 7.13
C ILE A 29 2.33 -17.11 6.95
N HIS A 30 2.77 -16.06 6.23
CA HIS A 30 4.20 -15.82 5.99
C HIS A 30 4.94 -15.40 7.26
N ALA A 31 4.29 -14.67 8.18
CA ALA A 31 4.86 -14.34 9.47
C ALA A 31 5.09 -15.60 10.32
N GLN A 32 4.17 -16.58 10.29
CA GLN A 32 4.36 -17.86 10.98
C GLN A 32 5.55 -18.64 10.40
N GLU A 33 5.70 -18.69 9.08
CA GLU A 33 6.84 -19.35 8.44
C GLU A 33 8.16 -18.62 8.74
N ALA A 34 8.17 -17.28 8.68
CA ALA A 34 9.34 -16.48 9.04
C ALA A 34 9.75 -16.69 10.50
N TYR A 35 8.78 -16.81 11.41
CA TYR A 35 9.03 -17.12 12.82
C TYR A 35 9.72 -18.48 13.01
N LYS A 36 9.26 -19.53 12.31
CA LYS A 36 9.85 -20.88 12.39
C LYS A 36 11.34 -20.91 12.01
N ILE A 37 11.73 -20.08 11.05
CA ILE A 37 13.12 -20.01 10.56
C ILE A 37 13.90 -18.85 11.20
N ASN A 38 13.31 -18.14 12.16
CA ASN A 38 13.90 -16.99 12.86
C ASN A 38 14.43 -15.91 11.90
N LYS A 39 13.59 -15.48 10.95
CA LYS A 39 13.92 -14.45 9.98
C LYS A 39 12.91 -13.30 10.03
N PRO A 40 13.34 -12.04 9.77
CA PRO A 40 12.41 -10.95 9.56
C PRO A 40 11.62 -11.14 8.27
N LEU A 41 10.41 -10.61 8.26
CA LEU A 41 9.52 -10.56 7.09
C LEU A 41 9.25 -9.10 6.71
N VAL A 42 9.27 -8.80 5.43
CA VAL A 42 8.84 -7.52 4.85
C VAL A 42 7.84 -7.82 3.75
N LEU A 43 6.71 -7.10 3.73
CA LEU A 43 5.76 -7.14 2.63
C LEU A 43 6.24 -6.20 1.52
N GLU A 44 6.49 -6.76 0.34
CA GLU A 44 6.89 -6.00 -0.83
C GLU A 44 5.69 -5.68 -1.74
N GLU A 45 5.69 -4.49 -2.32
CA GLU A 45 4.85 -4.09 -3.44
C GLU A 45 3.33 -4.27 -3.22
N PHE A 46 2.80 -3.79 -2.09
CA PHE A 46 1.35 -3.72 -1.91
C PHE A 46 0.80 -2.37 -2.39
N GLY A 47 -0.38 -2.37 -2.96
CA GLY A 47 -1.01 -1.15 -3.46
C GLY A 47 -2.49 -1.34 -3.78
N LEU A 48 -3.19 -0.24 -3.98
CA LEU A 48 -4.57 -0.20 -4.42
C LEU A 48 -4.80 1.01 -5.34
N PRO A 49 -5.59 0.89 -6.41
CA PRO A 49 -5.97 2.04 -7.24
C PRO A 49 -6.72 3.12 -6.44
N ARG A 50 -6.75 4.32 -6.99
CA ARG A 50 -7.64 5.39 -6.52
C ARG A 50 -9.10 4.99 -6.69
N ASP A 51 -9.98 5.63 -5.93
CA ASP A 51 -11.41 5.38 -5.98
C ASP A 51 -11.95 5.52 -7.41
N SER A 52 -12.83 4.60 -7.80
CA SER A 52 -13.39 4.51 -9.15
C SER A 52 -12.35 4.34 -10.27
N VAL A 53 -11.16 3.84 -9.94
CA VAL A 53 -10.03 3.62 -10.88
C VAL A 53 -9.70 4.88 -11.69
N LYS A 54 -9.73 6.04 -11.05
CA LYS A 54 -9.31 7.30 -11.64
C LYS A 54 -7.81 7.49 -11.43
N PHE A 55 -7.15 8.16 -12.38
CA PHE A 55 -5.69 8.33 -12.39
C PHE A 55 -5.24 9.75 -12.00
N ALA A 56 -6.13 10.73 -12.08
CA ALA A 56 -5.80 12.11 -11.76
C ALA A 56 -5.40 12.26 -10.29
N SER A 57 -4.40 13.08 -10.03
CA SER A 57 -3.80 13.26 -8.70
C SER A 57 -4.75 13.86 -7.65
N ASP A 58 -5.85 14.48 -8.09
CA ASP A 58 -6.91 15.03 -7.24
C ASP A 58 -8.07 14.04 -6.98
N SER A 59 -8.01 12.83 -7.53
CA SER A 59 -9.04 11.82 -7.33
C SER A 59 -8.98 11.25 -5.90
N PRO A 60 -10.13 10.93 -5.29
CA PRO A 60 -10.17 10.38 -3.93
C PRO A 60 -9.38 9.07 -3.75
N THR A 61 -8.93 8.83 -2.53
CA THR A 61 -8.15 7.63 -2.14
C THR A 61 -8.75 6.90 -0.93
N VAL A 62 -10.06 7.07 -0.68
CA VAL A 62 -10.72 6.55 0.53
C VAL A 62 -10.55 5.03 0.68
N GLN A 63 -10.76 4.27 -0.40
CA GLN A 63 -10.64 2.81 -0.37
C GLN A 63 -9.17 2.37 -0.24
N ARG A 64 -8.26 3.09 -0.91
CA ARG A 64 -6.82 2.88 -0.75
C ARG A 64 -6.38 3.10 0.70
N ASP A 65 -6.81 4.19 1.30
CA ASP A 65 -6.42 4.55 2.66
C ASP A 65 -6.94 3.53 3.68
N LEU A 66 -8.15 3.00 3.50
CA LEU A 66 -8.66 1.91 4.31
C LEU A 66 -7.78 0.66 4.18
N TYR A 67 -7.41 0.27 2.96
CA TYR A 67 -6.56 -0.90 2.72
C TYR A 67 -5.15 -0.73 3.31
N TYR A 68 -4.54 0.44 3.11
CA TYR A 68 -3.20 0.74 3.64
C TYR A 68 -3.19 0.74 5.17
N ARG A 69 -4.23 1.28 5.80
CA ARG A 69 -4.37 1.30 7.26
C ARG A 69 -4.32 -0.11 7.84
N GLU A 70 -5.02 -1.05 7.25
CA GLU A 70 -5.02 -2.45 7.71
C GLU A 70 -3.61 -3.08 7.65
N VAL A 71 -2.87 -2.85 6.56
CA VAL A 71 -1.49 -3.32 6.45
C VAL A 71 -0.59 -2.66 7.50
N PHE A 72 -0.70 -1.35 7.69
CA PHE A 72 0.10 -0.62 8.68
C PHE A 72 -0.23 -1.01 10.12
N ASP A 73 -1.48 -1.33 10.42
CA ASP A 73 -1.89 -1.80 11.74
C ASP A 73 -1.26 -3.17 12.07
N ILE A 74 -1.08 -4.05 11.08
CA ILE A 74 -0.33 -5.29 11.26
C ILE A 74 1.15 -4.99 11.56
N VAL A 75 1.79 -4.05 10.84
CA VAL A 75 3.18 -3.64 11.13
C VAL A 75 3.30 -3.11 12.56
N LYS A 76 2.41 -2.21 12.98
CA LYS A 76 2.39 -1.66 14.35
C LYS A 76 2.21 -2.75 15.41
N LYS A 77 1.30 -3.71 15.17
CA LYS A 77 1.08 -4.86 16.07
C LYS A 77 2.34 -5.69 16.24
N HIS A 78 3.04 -6.01 15.16
CA HIS A 78 4.30 -6.76 15.23
C HIS A 78 5.41 -5.93 15.87
N ALA A 79 5.51 -4.64 15.60
CA ALA A 79 6.46 -3.75 16.27
C ALA A 79 6.25 -3.75 17.78
N ALA A 80 5.00 -3.62 18.26
CA ALA A 80 4.67 -3.66 19.68
C ALA A 80 4.95 -5.02 20.34
N GLY A 81 4.73 -6.12 19.62
CA GLY A 81 4.92 -7.49 20.09
C GLY A 81 6.31 -8.08 19.84
N LYS A 82 7.28 -7.30 19.32
CA LYS A 82 8.59 -7.79 18.86
C LYS A 82 8.47 -8.97 17.88
N GLY A 83 7.47 -8.89 17.00
CA GLY A 83 7.18 -9.92 16.01
C GLY A 83 8.11 -9.86 14.80
N VAL A 84 7.99 -10.84 13.93
CA VAL A 84 8.88 -11.00 12.75
C VAL A 84 8.53 -10.09 11.58
N PHE A 85 7.32 -9.56 11.49
CA PHE A 85 6.91 -8.66 10.42
C PHE A 85 7.46 -7.25 10.69
N GLN A 86 8.53 -6.88 9.99
CA GLN A 86 9.36 -5.72 10.31
C GLN A 86 9.09 -4.50 9.44
N GLY A 87 8.27 -4.63 8.40
CA GLY A 87 7.95 -3.50 7.54
C GLY A 87 7.22 -3.87 6.27
N CYS A 88 6.91 -2.85 5.50
CA CYS A 88 6.25 -2.98 4.21
C CYS A 88 6.67 -1.87 3.25
N ASN A 89 6.71 -2.18 1.94
CA ASN A 89 6.97 -1.25 0.87
C ASN A 89 5.72 -1.15 0.00
N PHE A 90 5.13 0.02 -0.09
CA PHE A 90 3.97 0.20 -0.94
C PHE A 90 4.38 0.43 -2.40
N TRP A 91 3.55 0.00 -3.31
CA TRP A 91 3.64 0.32 -4.73
C TRP A 91 2.55 1.35 -5.09
N ALA A 92 2.90 2.59 -5.50
CA ALA A 92 4.27 3.05 -5.61
C ALA A 92 4.31 4.58 -5.36
N TRP A 93 5.47 5.14 -5.16
CA TRP A 93 5.62 6.57 -4.93
C TRP A 93 5.55 7.36 -6.24
N GLY A 94 4.54 8.22 -6.39
CA GLY A 94 4.37 9.14 -7.52
C GLY A 94 4.90 10.56 -7.27
N GLY A 95 5.06 10.93 -6.01
CA GLY A 95 5.60 12.24 -5.63
C GLY A 95 4.77 13.40 -6.14
N PHE A 96 5.40 14.34 -6.81
CA PHE A 96 4.77 15.52 -7.41
C PHE A 96 4.50 15.37 -8.91
N ALA A 97 4.72 14.18 -9.47
CA ALA A 97 4.48 13.91 -10.88
C ALA A 97 2.99 14.05 -11.23
N GLN A 98 2.70 14.41 -12.47
CA GLN A 98 1.33 14.55 -12.97
C GLN A 98 1.13 13.63 -14.17
N PRO A 99 0.09 12.77 -14.19
CA PRO A 99 -0.21 11.93 -15.34
C PRO A 99 -0.69 12.78 -16.51
N ARG A 100 0.06 12.78 -17.62
CA ARG A 100 -0.30 13.50 -18.84
C ARG A 100 -0.97 12.58 -19.86
N HIS A 101 -0.49 11.32 -19.92
CA HIS A 101 -1.03 10.31 -20.82
C HIS A 101 -1.36 9.04 -20.02
N LEU A 102 -2.27 8.23 -20.56
CA LEU A 102 -2.68 6.97 -19.94
C LEU A 102 -1.49 5.99 -19.81
N PHE A 103 -0.65 5.94 -20.83
CA PHE A 103 0.61 5.20 -20.81
C PHE A 103 1.76 6.18 -21.02
N TRP A 104 2.88 5.95 -20.34
CA TRP A 104 4.03 6.85 -20.38
C TRP A 104 4.52 7.11 -21.80
N GLN A 105 4.80 8.36 -22.10
CA GLN A 105 5.39 8.80 -23.35
C GLN A 105 6.63 9.64 -23.08
N LYS A 106 7.52 9.73 -24.09
CA LYS A 106 8.72 10.56 -23.98
C LYS A 106 8.38 12.01 -23.64
N GLY A 107 8.92 12.48 -22.51
CA GLY A 107 8.69 13.83 -22.00
C GLY A 107 7.63 13.90 -20.88
N ASP A 108 7.02 12.77 -20.52
CA ASP A 108 6.18 12.68 -19.33
C ASP A 108 7.03 12.58 -18.07
N ASP A 109 6.46 12.98 -16.94
CA ASP A 109 7.04 12.75 -15.64
C ASP A 109 7.11 11.24 -15.35
N TYR A 110 8.14 10.81 -14.61
CA TYR A 110 8.16 9.45 -14.08
C TYR A 110 7.29 9.35 -12.83
N MET A 111 6.50 8.29 -12.79
CA MET A 111 5.67 7.93 -11.64
C MET A 111 6.10 6.59 -11.07
N GLY A 112 5.40 6.14 -10.02
CA GLY A 112 5.60 4.80 -9.48
C GLY A 112 5.15 3.69 -10.43
N ASP A 113 4.19 3.95 -11.30
CA ASP A 113 3.69 2.96 -12.26
C ASP A 113 4.67 2.80 -13.44
N PRO A 114 5.01 1.55 -13.87
CA PRO A 114 5.85 1.31 -15.02
C PRO A 114 5.27 1.89 -16.31
N GLY A 115 6.11 2.20 -17.29
CA GLY A 115 5.68 2.87 -18.51
C GLY A 115 4.63 2.14 -19.36
N GLN A 116 4.55 0.81 -19.22
CA GLN A 116 3.56 -0.04 -19.88
C GLN A 116 2.25 -0.19 -19.09
N GLU A 117 2.17 0.34 -17.88
CA GLU A 117 0.96 0.38 -17.06
C GLU A 117 0.27 1.74 -17.15
N GLU A 118 -1.00 1.77 -16.77
CA GLU A 118 -1.78 3.00 -16.68
C GLU A 118 -1.17 3.95 -15.65
N GLN A 119 -0.67 5.08 -16.10
CA GLN A 119 0.07 6.03 -15.29
C GLN A 119 -0.81 6.67 -14.21
N GLY A 120 -0.40 6.59 -12.95
CA GLY A 120 -1.18 7.03 -11.80
C GLY A 120 -2.05 5.93 -11.17
N LEU A 121 -2.08 4.72 -11.73
CA LEU A 121 -2.94 3.63 -11.25
C LEU A 121 -2.71 3.32 -9.77
N ASN A 122 -1.45 3.11 -9.37
CA ASN A 122 -1.08 2.81 -8.00
C ASN A 122 -0.27 3.95 -7.35
N SER A 123 0.00 5.02 -8.08
CA SER A 123 0.85 6.13 -7.60
C SER A 123 0.24 6.81 -6.37
N VAL A 124 1.04 6.93 -5.33
CA VAL A 124 0.77 7.75 -4.15
C VAL A 124 1.42 9.11 -4.39
N TYR A 125 0.61 10.14 -4.53
CA TYR A 125 1.11 11.50 -4.73
C TYR A 125 1.39 12.21 -3.40
N ALA A 126 2.29 13.18 -3.42
CA ALA A 126 2.69 13.93 -2.23
C ALA A 126 1.54 14.67 -1.53
N THR A 127 0.44 14.91 -2.25
CA THR A 127 -0.79 15.58 -1.77
C THR A 127 -1.87 14.62 -1.29
N ASP A 128 -1.66 13.31 -1.38
CA ASP A 128 -2.65 12.31 -0.97
C ASP A 128 -2.76 12.22 0.56
N SER A 129 -3.98 11.98 1.06
CA SER A 129 -4.23 11.62 2.47
C SER A 129 -3.46 10.38 2.92
N THR A 130 -3.14 9.49 1.99
CA THR A 130 -2.26 8.33 2.21
C THR A 130 -0.90 8.73 2.77
N VAL A 131 -0.35 9.89 2.37
CA VAL A 131 0.96 10.37 2.87
C VAL A 131 0.89 10.76 4.34
N ASP A 132 -0.18 11.42 4.76
CA ASP A 132 -0.37 11.76 6.18
C ASP A 132 -0.51 10.50 7.04
N MET A 133 -1.24 9.50 6.56
CA MET A 133 -1.36 8.19 7.21
C MET A 133 0.01 7.48 7.32
N ILE A 134 0.84 7.53 6.28
CA ILE A 134 2.21 6.98 6.32
C ILE A 134 3.02 7.69 7.41
N ARG A 135 2.98 9.02 7.48
CA ARG A 135 3.70 9.81 8.50
C ARG A 135 3.23 9.47 9.92
N GLU A 136 1.92 9.39 10.13
CA GLU A 136 1.34 8.99 11.43
C GLU A 136 1.82 7.58 11.83
N THR A 137 1.76 6.63 10.91
CA THR A 137 2.22 5.25 11.14
C THR A 137 3.70 5.19 11.52
N VAL A 138 4.56 5.91 10.83
CA VAL A 138 5.99 5.98 11.14
C VAL A 138 6.22 6.56 12.53
N ASN A 139 5.50 7.64 12.89
CA ASN A 139 5.58 8.23 14.22
C ASN A 139 5.13 7.26 15.32
N ASP A 140 4.02 6.55 15.11
CA ASP A 140 3.51 5.54 16.04
C ASP A 140 4.54 4.41 16.26
N ILE A 141 5.11 3.88 15.17
CA ILE A 141 6.12 2.83 15.24
C ILE A 141 7.36 3.31 15.99
N ASN A 142 7.85 4.52 15.71
CA ASN A 142 8.99 5.11 16.42
C ASN A 142 8.72 5.23 17.92
N GLN A 143 7.51 5.66 18.33
CA GLN A 143 7.13 5.74 19.73
C GLN A 143 7.05 4.35 20.39
N ILE A 144 6.58 3.33 19.67
CA ILE A 144 6.53 1.95 20.15
C ILE A 144 7.94 1.43 20.40
N ILE A 145 8.85 1.64 19.46
CA ILE A 145 10.25 1.16 19.56
C ILE A 145 10.99 1.88 20.70
N GLN A 146 10.79 3.18 20.88
CA GLN A 146 11.44 3.94 21.95
C GLN A 146 11.02 3.51 23.37
N LYS A 147 9.88 2.85 23.52
CA LYS A 147 9.35 2.36 24.80
C LYS A 147 9.78 0.92 25.13
N GLN A 148 10.50 0.25 24.24
CA GLN A 148 10.98 -1.15 24.40
C GLN A 148 12.39 -1.24 24.95
#